data_eb75b42d7a837500d92969255e09c296
#
_entry.id   eb75b42d7a837500d92969255e09c296
#
_cell.length_a   1.000
_cell.length_b   1.000
_cell.length_c   1.000
_cell.angle_alpha   90.00
_cell.angle_beta   90.00
_cell.angle_gamma   90.00
#
_symmetry.space_group_name_H-M   'P 1'
#
loop_
_entity.id
_entity.type
_entity.pdbx_description
1 polymer ?
#
loop_
_entity_poly.entity_id
_entity_poly.type
_entity_poly.pdbx_seq_one_letter_code
_entity_poly.pdbx_strand_id
1 'polypeptide(L)'
;MTDATPDQIEGAAAKGRLERLRSGLKRRHARETRFKWYGRLAIGAAMVFLAILLIRIVEQGHTAFYTHTVTVPIYMDPARVDRAYPQGSNFEQLAAEQQLTRWGVQDDAAGSKANEMKRLFSSELKFVAADLVAKRSDVIGETVPLAVPLSDDADLYLKGEISKATPQDQRRISDQQIAWLERMQAEGVVGSHFNTALFTNGDSTQPELAGVLGAVVGSALMLMVTALIAIPLGVGAAIWLEEFAPKNKLTDIIEVNINNLAAVPSIVYGLLGLALFINWMHLPRASPIVGGLVLALMALPTLVIATRSSLKAVPPSIREAALAMGASKTQTVFSHVLPLAMPGVMTGAIISMAHALGETAPLLLIGMVSFVPGVPHAIDQPVGAMPSLIYIWENASERAFHERTAAAIIVLLVFMIIMNAAAIILRRRFERRW
;
A
#
# COMPACT_ATOMS: atom_id res chain seq x y z
N MET A 1 11.44 59.38 64.55
CA MET A 1 11.76 59.24 63.12
C MET A 1 13.00 58.35 63.05
N THR A 2 12.87 57.10 62.75
CA THR A 2 13.97 56.11 62.64
C THR A 2 14.56 56.19 61.25
N ASP A 3 15.74 56.82 61.14
CA ASP A 3 16.52 56.87 59.91
C ASP A 3 17.00 55.44 59.55
N ALA A 4 16.44 54.91 58.48
CA ALA A 4 16.94 53.66 57.88
C ALA A 4 18.32 53.92 57.26
N THR A 5 19.33 53.14 57.65
CA THR A 5 20.67 53.23 57.08
C THR A 5 20.71 52.93 55.59
N PRO A 6 21.63 53.55 54.80
CA PRO A 6 21.73 53.30 53.32
C PRO A 6 21.80 51.84 52.97
N ASP A 7 22.44 50.98 53.71
CA ASP A 7 22.55 49.53 53.57
C ASP A 7 21.19 48.80 53.67
N GLN A 8 20.28 49.30 54.51
CA GLN A 8 18.95 48.73 54.66
C GLN A 8 18.02 49.06 53.44
N ILE A 9 18.21 50.23 52.84
CA ILE A 9 17.48 50.68 51.67
C ILE A 9 17.95 49.94 50.41
N GLU A 10 19.27 49.71 50.25
CA GLU A 10 19.83 48.91 49.15
C GLU A 10 19.43 47.44 49.24
N GLY A 11 19.41 46.85 50.42
CA GLY A 11 18.97 45.50 50.68
C GLY A 11 17.47 45.27 50.35
N ALA A 12 16.63 46.29 50.70
CA ALA A 12 15.20 46.23 50.37
C ALA A 12 14.95 46.40 48.88
N ALA A 13 15.70 47.25 48.19
CA ALA A 13 15.59 47.41 46.72
C ALA A 13 16.09 46.16 45.97
N ALA A 14 17.14 45.50 46.42
CA ALA A 14 17.64 44.23 45.85
C ALA A 14 16.65 43.08 46.04
N LYS A 15 16.02 42.96 47.23
CA LYS A 15 14.94 41.96 47.45
C LYS A 15 13.74 42.20 46.57
N GLY A 16 13.29 43.45 46.41
CA GLY A 16 12.18 43.78 45.51
C GLY A 16 12.49 43.49 44.03
N ARG A 17 13.73 43.67 43.57
CA ARG A 17 14.18 43.25 42.22
C ARG A 17 14.17 41.74 42.08
N LEU A 18 14.66 40.98 43.04
CA LEU A 18 14.66 39.53 43.06
C LEU A 18 13.23 38.94 43.05
N GLU A 19 12.31 39.53 43.80
CA GLU A 19 10.90 39.12 43.79
C GLU A 19 10.21 39.37 42.44
N ARG A 20 10.45 40.53 41.79
CA ARG A 20 9.96 40.84 40.46
C ARG A 20 10.55 39.89 39.40
N LEU A 21 11.82 39.52 39.48
CA LEU A 21 12.46 38.56 38.62
C LEU A 21 11.86 37.15 38.81
N ARG A 22 11.67 36.73 40.10
CA ARG A 22 11.05 35.42 40.41
C ARG A 22 9.59 35.34 39.95
N SER A 23 8.81 36.40 40.11
CA SER A 23 7.42 36.42 39.62
C SER A 23 7.34 36.43 38.09
N GLY A 24 8.27 37.13 37.41
CA GLY A 24 8.43 37.13 35.98
C GLY A 24 8.82 35.73 35.43
N LEU A 25 9.73 35.03 36.12
CA LEU A 25 10.13 33.66 35.77
C LEU A 25 8.99 32.67 35.94
N LYS A 26 8.25 32.70 37.05
CA LYS A 26 7.06 31.83 37.23
C LYS A 26 6.04 32.01 36.13
N ARG A 27 5.76 33.23 35.69
CA ARG A 27 4.81 33.51 34.62
C ARG A 27 5.29 33.00 33.24
N ARG A 28 6.62 33.13 33.00
CA ARG A 28 7.24 32.57 31.77
C ARG A 28 7.20 31.05 31.77
N HIS A 29 7.55 30.39 32.87
CA HIS A 29 7.45 28.93 32.98
C HIS A 29 6.01 28.45 32.89
N ALA A 30 5.04 29.15 33.44
CA ALA A 30 3.63 28.78 33.29
C ALA A 30 3.13 28.90 31.84
N ARG A 31 3.64 29.89 31.06
CA ARG A 31 3.34 29.99 29.61
C ARG A 31 4.01 28.87 28.82
N GLU A 32 5.28 28.57 29.13
CA GLU A 32 6.02 27.48 28.51
C GLU A 32 5.36 26.12 28.78
N THR A 33 4.94 25.88 30.03
CA THR A 33 4.23 24.66 30.40
C THR A 33 2.91 24.53 29.65
N ARG A 34 2.12 25.62 29.53
CA ARG A 34 0.88 25.63 28.72
C ARG A 34 1.15 25.33 27.25
N PHE A 35 2.19 25.94 26.67
CA PHE A 35 2.58 25.71 25.30
C PHE A 35 2.98 24.23 25.06
N LYS A 36 3.77 23.66 25.98
CA LYS A 36 4.12 22.22 25.95
C LYS A 36 2.88 21.32 26.06
N TRP A 37 1.88 21.73 26.86
CA TRP A 37 0.62 21.02 26.98
C TRP A 37 -0.20 21.09 25.68
N TYR A 38 -0.26 22.25 25.01
CA TYR A 38 -0.92 22.34 23.70
C TYR A 38 -0.25 21.45 22.65
N GLY A 39 1.09 21.40 22.63
CA GLY A 39 1.82 20.49 21.77
C GLY A 39 1.51 19.00 22.06
N ARG A 40 1.48 18.63 23.35
CA ARG A 40 1.10 17.24 23.73
C ARG A 40 -0.33 16.89 23.36
N LEU A 41 -1.28 17.82 23.56
CA LEU A 41 -2.69 17.62 23.17
C LEU A 41 -2.83 17.49 21.66
N ALA A 42 -2.12 18.30 20.87
CA ALA A 42 -2.14 18.21 19.42
C ALA A 42 -1.60 16.85 18.93
N ILE A 43 -0.46 16.39 19.48
CA ILE A 43 0.08 15.06 19.17
C ILE A 43 -0.89 13.97 19.61
N GLY A 44 -1.47 14.08 20.82
CA GLY A 44 -2.46 13.11 21.31
C GLY A 44 -3.69 13.04 20.40
N ALA A 45 -4.23 14.18 19.98
CA ALA A 45 -5.35 14.22 19.05
C ALA A 45 -5.02 13.59 17.69
N ALA A 46 -3.85 13.88 17.13
CA ALA A 46 -3.38 13.25 15.89
C ALA A 46 -3.24 11.71 16.04
N MET A 47 -2.69 11.24 17.16
CA MET A 47 -2.57 9.81 17.44
C MET A 47 -3.93 9.12 17.58
N VAL A 48 -4.89 9.77 18.26
CA VAL A 48 -6.25 9.26 18.41
C VAL A 48 -6.93 9.16 17.02
N PHE A 49 -6.80 10.20 16.20
CA PHE A 49 -7.36 10.20 14.85
C PHE A 49 -6.77 9.08 13.98
N LEU A 50 -5.45 8.92 14.03
CA LEU A 50 -4.75 7.82 13.34
C LEU A 50 -5.22 6.45 13.85
N ALA A 51 -5.37 6.29 15.18
CA ALA A 51 -5.84 5.04 15.75
C ALA A 51 -7.27 4.70 15.30
N ILE A 52 -8.18 5.69 15.28
CA ILE A 52 -9.55 5.50 14.78
C ILE A 52 -9.52 5.05 13.33
N LEU A 53 -8.72 5.69 12.47
CA LEU A 53 -8.58 5.32 11.06
C LEU A 53 -8.09 3.89 10.89
N LEU A 54 -7.04 3.52 11.62
CA LEU A 54 -6.50 2.15 11.57
C LEU A 54 -7.50 1.11 12.07
N ILE A 55 -8.23 1.40 13.15
CA ILE A 55 -9.28 0.50 13.66
C ILE A 55 -10.36 0.30 12.60
N ARG A 56 -10.83 1.37 11.95
CA ARG A 56 -11.83 1.27 10.88
C ARG A 56 -11.37 0.43 9.70
N ILE A 57 -10.10 0.60 9.27
CA ILE A 57 -9.52 -0.21 8.19
C ILE A 57 -9.47 -1.69 8.60
N VAL A 58 -9.09 -2.00 9.86
CA VAL A 58 -9.05 -3.37 10.34
C VAL A 58 -10.46 -3.95 10.49
N GLU A 59 -11.43 -3.19 11.00
CA GLU A 59 -12.82 -3.61 11.10
C GLU A 59 -13.43 -3.97 9.74
N GLN A 60 -13.12 -3.20 8.69
CA GLN A 60 -13.61 -3.45 7.33
C GLN A 60 -12.84 -4.53 6.60
N GLY A 61 -11.53 -4.66 6.86
CA GLY A 61 -10.65 -5.52 6.08
C GLY A 61 -10.41 -6.91 6.66
N HIS A 62 -10.72 -7.14 7.95
CA HIS A 62 -10.41 -8.42 8.58
C HIS A 62 -11.23 -9.57 7.98
N THR A 63 -12.45 -9.30 7.52
CA THR A 63 -13.35 -10.26 6.90
C THR A 63 -12.84 -10.75 5.54
N ALA A 64 -12.09 -9.94 4.80
CA ALA A 64 -11.47 -10.33 3.52
C ALA A 64 -10.41 -11.44 3.65
N PHE A 65 -9.83 -11.63 4.84
CA PHE A 65 -8.86 -12.69 5.09
C PHE A 65 -9.49 -14.07 5.22
N TYR A 66 -10.81 -14.14 5.26
CA TYR A 66 -11.57 -15.39 5.28
C TYR A 66 -12.54 -15.42 4.10
N THR A 67 -12.78 -16.61 3.58
CA THR A 67 -13.75 -16.86 2.51
C THR A 67 -14.53 -18.12 2.84
N HIS A 68 -15.81 -18.15 2.45
CA HIS A 68 -16.62 -19.34 2.59
C HIS A 68 -16.56 -20.16 1.32
N THR A 69 -16.31 -21.46 1.48
CA THR A 69 -16.34 -22.45 0.41
C THR A 69 -17.52 -23.38 0.64
N VAL A 70 -18.08 -23.86 -0.45
CA VAL A 70 -19.11 -24.89 -0.43
C VAL A 70 -18.60 -26.16 -1.11
N THR A 71 -18.82 -27.30 -0.49
CA THR A 71 -18.53 -28.60 -1.11
C THR A 71 -19.76 -29.11 -1.81
N VAL A 72 -19.75 -29.09 -3.15
CA VAL A 72 -20.85 -29.54 -3.98
C VAL A 72 -20.49 -30.87 -4.65
N PRO A 73 -21.28 -31.95 -4.45
CA PRO A 73 -21.10 -33.17 -5.20
C PRO A 73 -21.65 -32.97 -6.62
N ILE A 74 -20.78 -33.08 -7.62
CA ILE A 74 -21.12 -32.87 -9.03
C ILE A 74 -20.94 -34.19 -9.78
N TYR A 75 -22.01 -34.70 -10.38
CA TYR A 75 -21.92 -35.80 -11.34
C TYR A 75 -21.42 -35.27 -12.67
N MET A 76 -20.26 -35.76 -13.10
CA MET A 76 -19.60 -35.36 -14.35
C MET A 76 -20.28 -36.09 -15.56
N ASP A 77 -21.43 -35.57 -15.99
CA ASP A 77 -22.26 -36.16 -17.04
C ASP A 77 -21.46 -36.25 -18.36
N PRO A 78 -21.24 -37.49 -18.91
CA PRO A 78 -20.51 -37.67 -20.16
C PRO A 78 -21.16 -36.99 -21.38
N ALA A 79 -22.46 -36.69 -21.31
CA ALA A 79 -23.18 -36.01 -22.39
C ALA A 79 -22.98 -34.50 -22.40
N ARG A 80 -22.56 -33.92 -21.22
CA ARG A 80 -22.44 -32.46 -21.00
C ARG A 80 -21.00 -31.99 -20.77
N VAL A 81 -20.11 -32.91 -20.42
CA VAL A 81 -18.70 -32.63 -20.15
C VAL A 81 -17.85 -33.04 -21.35
N ASP A 82 -17.30 -32.07 -22.06
CA ASP A 82 -16.40 -32.34 -23.17
C ASP A 82 -15.00 -32.72 -22.64
N ARG A 83 -14.60 -33.95 -22.94
CA ARG A 83 -13.30 -34.50 -22.58
C ARG A 83 -12.13 -33.79 -23.26
N ALA A 84 -12.34 -33.38 -24.54
CA ALA A 84 -11.31 -32.75 -25.35
C ALA A 84 -11.15 -31.26 -25.01
N TYR A 85 -12.24 -30.61 -24.60
CA TYR A 85 -12.26 -29.20 -24.23
C TYR A 85 -13.08 -28.95 -22.93
N PRO A 86 -12.59 -29.40 -21.77
CA PRO A 86 -13.34 -29.30 -20.52
C PRO A 86 -13.75 -27.88 -20.16
N GLN A 87 -12.91 -26.88 -20.49
CA GLN A 87 -13.19 -25.46 -20.23
C GLN A 87 -14.44 -24.94 -20.98
N GLY A 88 -14.88 -25.60 -22.03
CA GLY A 88 -16.12 -25.28 -22.75
C GLY A 88 -17.38 -25.74 -22.04
N SER A 89 -17.26 -26.67 -21.08
CA SER A 89 -18.40 -27.24 -20.37
C SER A 89 -18.94 -26.26 -19.31
N ASN A 90 -20.28 -26.22 -19.13
CA ASN A 90 -20.94 -25.35 -18.18
C ASN A 90 -21.10 -26.04 -16.81
N PHE A 91 -20.00 -26.17 -16.07
CA PHE A 91 -19.98 -26.85 -14.77
C PHE A 91 -20.82 -26.14 -13.72
N GLU A 92 -20.90 -24.81 -13.74
CA GLU A 92 -21.71 -24.03 -12.81
C GLU A 92 -23.20 -24.35 -12.96
N GLN A 93 -23.69 -24.42 -14.21
CA GLN A 93 -25.06 -24.77 -14.49
C GLN A 93 -25.34 -26.22 -14.11
N LEU A 94 -24.41 -27.14 -14.42
CA LEU A 94 -24.52 -28.57 -14.07
C LEU A 94 -24.62 -28.74 -12.53
N ALA A 95 -23.76 -28.06 -11.78
CA ALA A 95 -23.80 -28.10 -10.31
C ALA A 95 -25.11 -27.54 -9.76
N ALA A 96 -25.62 -26.43 -10.30
CA ALA A 96 -26.86 -25.80 -9.86
C ALA A 96 -28.07 -26.72 -10.09
N GLU A 97 -28.21 -27.29 -11.26
CA GLU A 97 -29.31 -28.20 -11.60
C GLU A 97 -29.30 -29.47 -10.76
N GLN A 98 -28.13 -30.07 -10.54
CA GLN A 98 -27.98 -31.25 -9.71
C GLN A 98 -28.27 -30.97 -8.22
N GLN A 99 -27.87 -29.82 -7.72
CA GLN A 99 -28.18 -29.43 -6.35
C GLN A 99 -29.68 -29.22 -6.14
N LEU A 100 -30.38 -28.59 -7.09
CA LEU A 100 -31.83 -28.44 -7.06
C LEU A 100 -32.53 -29.82 -7.12
N THR A 101 -32.08 -30.70 -8.02
CA THR A 101 -32.62 -32.07 -8.14
C THR A 101 -32.44 -32.86 -6.85
N ARG A 102 -31.27 -32.78 -6.22
CA ARG A 102 -31.00 -33.41 -4.92
C ARG A 102 -31.92 -32.90 -3.83
N TRP A 103 -32.33 -31.65 -3.88
CA TRP A 103 -33.29 -31.10 -2.93
C TRP A 103 -34.75 -31.31 -3.30
N GLY A 104 -35.05 -31.98 -4.43
CA GLY A 104 -36.41 -32.21 -4.94
C GLY A 104 -37.10 -30.91 -5.41
N VAL A 105 -36.31 -29.87 -5.71
CA VAL A 105 -36.82 -28.60 -6.22
C VAL A 105 -36.96 -28.69 -7.72
N GLN A 106 -38.19 -28.65 -8.24
CA GLN A 106 -38.41 -28.57 -9.68
C GLN A 106 -38.09 -27.19 -10.21
N ASP A 107 -37.28 -27.15 -11.28
CA ASP A 107 -37.02 -25.93 -12.03
C ASP A 107 -38.19 -25.57 -12.92
N ASP A 108 -38.31 -24.32 -13.36
CA ASP A 108 -39.29 -23.91 -14.36
C ASP A 108 -38.76 -24.23 -15.78
N ALA A 109 -39.65 -24.12 -16.78
CA ALA A 109 -39.29 -24.38 -18.15
C ALA A 109 -38.19 -23.48 -18.73
N ALA A 110 -37.93 -22.35 -18.07
CA ALA A 110 -36.91 -21.38 -18.42
C ALA A 110 -35.57 -21.59 -17.68
N GLY A 111 -35.50 -22.52 -16.73
CA GLY A 111 -34.29 -22.74 -15.91
C GLY A 111 -33.96 -21.59 -14.93
N SER A 112 -34.98 -20.87 -14.52
CA SER A 112 -34.81 -19.65 -13.71
C SER A 112 -34.19 -19.94 -12.33
N LYS A 113 -34.63 -21.02 -11.66
CA LYS A 113 -34.07 -21.41 -10.35
C LYS A 113 -32.65 -21.93 -10.46
N ALA A 114 -32.32 -22.69 -11.50
CA ALA A 114 -30.96 -23.14 -11.75
C ALA A 114 -30.01 -21.94 -11.99
N ASN A 115 -30.48 -20.93 -12.72
CA ASN A 115 -29.72 -19.70 -12.93
C ASN A 115 -29.53 -18.87 -11.61
N GLU A 116 -30.53 -18.84 -10.73
CA GLU A 116 -30.40 -18.24 -9.41
C GLU A 116 -29.44 -19.03 -8.51
N MET A 117 -29.54 -20.37 -8.49
CA MET A 117 -28.64 -21.26 -7.75
C MET A 117 -27.19 -21.11 -8.24
N LYS A 118 -26.98 -21.07 -9.56
CA LYS A 118 -25.68 -20.86 -10.18
C LYS A 118 -24.98 -19.60 -9.64
N ARG A 119 -25.70 -18.51 -9.39
CA ARG A 119 -25.15 -17.25 -8.86
C ARG A 119 -24.62 -17.35 -7.44
N LEU A 120 -24.89 -18.43 -6.72
CA LEU A 120 -24.30 -18.68 -5.39
C LEU A 120 -22.88 -19.23 -5.47
N PHE A 121 -22.50 -19.82 -6.61
CA PHE A 121 -21.17 -20.38 -6.82
C PHE A 121 -20.25 -19.36 -7.50
N SER A 122 -18.99 -19.33 -7.08
CA SER A 122 -17.96 -18.58 -7.79
C SER A 122 -17.71 -19.19 -9.17
N SER A 123 -17.31 -18.37 -10.12
CA SER A 123 -16.84 -18.82 -11.43
C SER A 123 -15.57 -19.69 -11.38
N GLU A 124 -14.88 -19.74 -10.24
CA GLU A 124 -13.76 -20.66 -9.99
C GLU A 124 -14.19 -22.12 -10.16
N LEU A 125 -15.44 -22.46 -9.86
CA LEU A 125 -16.00 -23.80 -10.05
C LEU A 125 -15.72 -24.33 -11.46
N LYS A 126 -15.90 -23.49 -12.48
CA LYS A 126 -15.60 -23.86 -13.86
C LYS A 126 -14.13 -24.25 -14.05
N PHE A 127 -13.21 -23.49 -13.48
CA PHE A 127 -11.78 -23.74 -13.64
C PHE A 127 -11.32 -24.95 -12.85
N VAL A 128 -11.80 -25.10 -11.61
CA VAL A 128 -11.47 -26.24 -10.74
C VAL A 128 -12.01 -27.55 -11.34
N ALA A 129 -13.26 -27.55 -11.81
CA ALA A 129 -13.86 -28.72 -12.44
C ALA A 129 -13.17 -29.08 -13.77
N ALA A 130 -12.87 -28.09 -14.61
CA ALA A 130 -12.17 -28.31 -15.88
C ALA A 130 -10.74 -28.83 -15.66
N ASP A 131 -9.99 -28.31 -14.69
CA ASP A 131 -8.64 -28.76 -14.34
C ASP A 131 -8.67 -30.21 -13.81
N LEU A 132 -9.67 -30.54 -12.98
CA LEU A 132 -9.87 -31.91 -12.50
C LEU A 132 -10.10 -32.88 -13.66
N VAL A 133 -11.00 -32.57 -14.61
CA VAL A 133 -11.29 -33.41 -15.80
C VAL A 133 -10.05 -33.51 -16.69
N ALA A 134 -9.27 -32.43 -16.85
CA ALA A 134 -8.05 -32.45 -17.64
C ALA A 134 -6.96 -33.35 -17.03
N LYS A 135 -6.83 -33.35 -15.71
CA LYS A 135 -5.84 -34.17 -14.98
C LYS A 135 -6.28 -35.63 -14.80
N ARG A 136 -7.57 -35.83 -14.63
CA ARG A 136 -8.19 -37.11 -14.31
C ARG A 136 -9.47 -37.31 -15.14
N SER A 137 -9.29 -37.71 -16.39
CA SER A 137 -10.43 -37.94 -17.30
C SER A 137 -11.30 -39.15 -16.92
N ASP A 138 -10.87 -40.00 -16.00
CA ASP A 138 -11.62 -41.12 -15.42
C ASP A 138 -12.80 -40.63 -14.54
N VAL A 139 -12.80 -39.39 -14.10
CA VAL A 139 -13.88 -38.82 -13.26
C VAL A 139 -15.18 -38.56 -14.10
N ILE A 140 -15.13 -38.61 -15.44
CA ILE A 140 -16.31 -38.46 -16.26
C ILE A 140 -17.20 -39.68 -16.08
N GLY A 141 -18.45 -39.47 -15.64
CA GLY A 141 -19.40 -40.51 -15.26
C GLY A 141 -19.43 -40.81 -13.77
N GLU A 142 -18.59 -40.11 -12.97
CA GLU A 142 -18.61 -40.24 -11.52
C GLU A 142 -19.13 -38.97 -10.85
N THR A 143 -19.55 -39.10 -9.55
CA THR A 143 -19.93 -37.98 -8.73
C THR A 143 -18.71 -37.57 -7.88
N VAL A 144 -18.22 -36.35 -8.08
CA VAL A 144 -17.03 -35.86 -7.38
C VAL A 144 -17.42 -34.68 -6.48
N PRO A 145 -17.06 -34.71 -5.18
CA PRO A 145 -17.25 -33.55 -4.32
C PRO A 145 -16.19 -32.50 -4.67
N LEU A 146 -16.64 -31.31 -5.08
CA LEU A 146 -15.78 -30.17 -5.36
C LEU A 146 -15.99 -29.09 -4.31
N ALA A 147 -14.90 -28.67 -3.65
CA ALA A 147 -14.92 -27.53 -2.75
C ALA A 147 -14.56 -26.28 -3.57
N VAL A 148 -15.46 -25.32 -3.62
CA VAL A 148 -15.32 -24.09 -4.38
C VAL A 148 -15.75 -22.89 -3.56
N PRO A 149 -15.15 -21.70 -3.77
CA PRO A 149 -15.62 -20.49 -3.15
C PRO A 149 -17.08 -20.20 -3.49
N LEU A 150 -17.80 -19.63 -2.56
CA LEU A 150 -19.09 -19.01 -2.83
C LEU A 150 -18.88 -17.71 -3.60
N SER A 151 -19.93 -17.26 -4.30
CA SER A 151 -19.93 -15.94 -4.92
C SER A 151 -19.77 -14.84 -3.87
N ASP A 152 -19.33 -13.66 -4.28
CA ASP A 152 -19.10 -12.49 -3.44
C ASP A 152 -20.34 -12.11 -2.58
N ASP A 153 -21.53 -12.05 -3.19
CA ASP A 153 -22.77 -11.70 -2.49
C ASP A 153 -23.16 -12.78 -1.45
N ALA A 154 -22.93 -14.07 -1.76
CA ALA A 154 -23.18 -15.17 -0.83
C ALA A 154 -22.18 -15.17 0.35
N ASP A 155 -20.91 -14.90 0.07
CA ASP A 155 -19.87 -14.79 1.09
C ASP A 155 -20.12 -13.60 2.02
N LEU A 156 -20.47 -12.42 1.47
CA LEU A 156 -20.86 -11.24 2.26
C LEU A 156 -22.09 -11.46 3.14
N TYR A 157 -23.07 -12.26 2.67
CA TYR A 157 -24.21 -12.64 3.51
C TYR A 157 -23.78 -13.49 4.72
N LEU A 158 -22.94 -14.50 4.50
CA LEU A 158 -22.43 -15.37 5.57
C LEU A 158 -21.53 -14.62 6.56
N LYS A 159 -20.83 -13.59 6.11
CA LYS A 159 -20.04 -12.68 6.95
C LYS A 159 -20.88 -11.67 7.73
N GLY A 160 -22.20 -11.57 7.43
CA GLY A 160 -23.12 -10.65 8.09
C GLY A 160 -23.10 -9.22 7.54
N GLU A 161 -22.37 -8.96 6.45
CA GLU A 161 -22.31 -7.65 5.78
C GLU A 161 -23.59 -7.35 4.97
N ILE A 162 -24.28 -8.39 4.53
CA ILE A 162 -25.61 -8.30 3.91
C ILE A 162 -26.65 -8.86 4.89
N SER A 163 -27.63 -8.04 5.29
CA SER A 163 -28.68 -8.45 6.21
C SER A 163 -29.94 -8.90 5.50
N LYS A 164 -30.57 -9.98 5.97
CA LYS A 164 -31.89 -10.43 5.53
C LYS A 164 -32.99 -9.38 5.81
N ALA A 165 -32.78 -8.50 6.81
CA ALA A 165 -33.69 -7.40 7.11
C ALA A 165 -33.72 -6.29 6.05
N THR A 166 -32.69 -6.21 5.19
CA THR A 166 -32.65 -5.28 4.06
C THR A 166 -33.65 -5.76 2.99
N PRO A 167 -34.54 -4.90 2.46
CA PRO A 167 -35.46 -5.28 1.38
C PRO A 167 -34.72 -5.90 0.18
N GLN A 168 -35.37 -6.89 -0.47
CA GLN A 168 -34.74 -7.65 -1.57
C GLN A 168 -34.34 -6.77 -2.77
N ASP A 169 -35.08 -5.70 -3.05
CA ASP A 169 -34.81 -4.73 -4.11
C ASP A 169 -33.55 -3.88 -3.86
N GLN A 170 -33.06 -3.85 -2.61
CA GLN A 170 -31.86 -3.11 -2.18
C GLN A 170 -30.62 -3.99 -1.98
N ARG A 171 -30.72 -5.30 -2.28
CA ARG A 171 -29.62 -6.27 -2.16
C ARG A 171 -29.51 -7.13 -3.43
N ARG A 172 -28.31 -7.60 -3.71
CA ARG A 172 -28.03 -8.42 -4.91
C ARG A 172 -28.40 -9.91 -4.74
N ILE A 173 -28.54 -10.36 -3.51
CA ILE A 173 -28.91 -11.74 -3.17
C ILE A 173 -30.43 -11.81 -2.90
N SER A 174 -31.15 -12.77 -3.52
CA SER A 174 -32.58 -12.94 -3.34
C SER A 174 -32.92 -13.69 -2.06
N ASP A 175 -34.17 -13.58 -1.59
CA ASP A 175 -34.68 -14.36 -0.44
C ASP A 175 -34.56 -15.86 -0.69
N GLN A 176 -34.79 -16.31 -1.94
CA GLN A 176 -34.66 -17.69 -2.34
C GLN A 176 -33.20 -18.18 -2.26
N GLN A 177 -32.25 -17.36 -2.71
CA GLN A 177 -30.83 -17.66 -2.62
C GLN A 177 -30.38 -17.75 -1.17
N ILE A 178 -30.85 -16.85 -0.31
CA ILE A 178 -30.57 -16.90 1.12
C ILE A 178 -31.11 -18.19 1.74
N ALA A 179 -32.34 -18.59 1.42
CA ALA A 179 -32.91 -19.82 1.94
C ALA A 179 -32.11 -21.06 1.51
N TRP A 180 -31.59 -21.09 0.29
CA TRP A 180 -30.71 -22.16 -0.17
C TRP A 180 -29.37 -22.15 0.53
N LEU A 181 -28.79 -20.98 0.77
CA LEU A 181 -27.51 -20.82 1.46
C LEU A 181 -27.64 -21.25 2.94
N GLU A 182 -28.73 -20.84 3.63
CA GLU A 182 -29.04 -21.29 4.99
C GLU A 182 -29.20 -22.83 5.04
N ARG A 183 -29.80 -23.44 4.00
CA ARG A 183 -29.91 -24.90 3.89
C ARG A 183 -28.56 -25.57 3.71
N MET A 184 -27.69 -25.04 2.81
CA MET A 184 -26.32 -25.57 2.63
C MET A 184 -25.52 -25.48 3.95
N GLN A 185 -25.70 -24.39 4.71
CA GLN A 185 -25.07 -24.23 6.00
C GLN A 185 -25.60 -25.24 7.03
N ALA A 186 -26.90 -25.50 7.05
CA ALA A 186 -27.53 -26.53 7.92
C ALA A 186 -27.09 -27.96 7.55
N GLU A 187 -26.86 -28.23 6.25
CA GLU A 187 -26.29 -29.50 5.76
C GLU A 187 -24.79 -29.66 6.09
N GLY A 188 -24.12 -28.60 6.59
CA GLY A 188 -22.69 -28.63 6.96
C GLY A 188 -21.74 -28.68 5.77
N VAL A 189 -22.19 -28.34 4.56
CA VAL A 189 -21.38 -28.33 3.34
C VAL A 189 -20.66 -27.01 3.10
N VAL A 190 -20.94 -25.98 3.90
CA VAL A 190 -20.29 -24.67 3.88
C VAL A 190 -19.24 -24.60 4.96
N GLY A 191 -18.02 -24.26 4.59
CA GLY A 191 -16.89 -24.07 5.51
C GLY A 191 -16.25 -22.70 5.34
N SER A 192 -15.75 -22.11 6.44
CA SER A 192 -14.93 -20.90 6.40
C SER A 192 -13.46 -21.27 6.38
N HIS A 193 -12.70 -20.71 5.44
CA HIS A 193 -11.27 -20.97 5.26
C HIS A 193 -10.50 -19.65 5.14
N PHE A 194 -9.20 -19.70 5.45
CA PHE A 194 -8.33 -18.56 5.20
C PHE A 194 -8.23 -18.29 3.69
N ASN A 195 -8.43 -17.04 3.29
CA ASN A 195 -8.44 -16.62 1.89
C ASN A 195 -7.01 -16.57 1.33
N THR A 196 -6.51 -17.72 0.89
CA THR A 196 -5.19 -17.82 0.25
C THR A 196 -5.15 -17.12 -1.10
N ALA A 197 -6.26 -17.08 -1.84
CA ALA A 197 -6.37 -16.42 -3.14
C ALA A 197 -6.00 -14.93 -3.07
N LEU A 198 -6.34 -14.25 -1.98
CA LEU A 198 -5.93 -12.86 -1.74
C LEU A 198 -4.40 -12.67 -1.83
N PHE A 199 -3.60 -13.66 -1.42
CA PHE A 199 -2.15 -13.58 -1.36
C PHE A 199 -1.42 -14.29 -2.50
N THR A 200 -2.12 -15.12 -3.27
CA THR A 200 -1.51 -15.93 -4.34
C THR A 200 -1.89 -15.48 -5.73
N ASN A 201 -3.05 -14.82 -5.85
CA ASN A 201 -3.57 -14.41 -7.14
C ASN A 201 -3.13 -12.98 -7.51
N GLY A 202 -3.20 -12.68 -8.80
CA GLY A 202 -3.18 -11.33 -9.33
C GLY A 202 -4.54 -10.65 -9.21
N ASP A 203 -4.72 -9.54 -9.93
CA ASP A 203 -6.00 -8.83 -9.98
C ASP A 203 -7.07 -9.66 -10.71
N SER A 204 -8.32 -9.48 -10.32
CA SER A 204 -9.48 -10.11 -10.95
C SER A 204 -10.67 -9.14 -10.98
N THR A 205 -11.50 -9.27 -12.03
CA THR A 205 -12.80 -8.58 -12.12
C THR A 205 -13.83 -9.17 -11.17
N GLN A 206 -13.55 -10.37 -10.66
CA GLN A 206 -14.40 -11.06 -9.69
C GLN A 206 -13.78 -10.96 -8.31
N PRO A 207 -14.49 -10.37 -7.33
CA PRO A 207 -13.92 -10.13 -6.01
C PRO A 207 -13.37 -11.39 -5.34
N GLU A 208 -14.07 -12.52 -5.43
CA GLU A 208 -13.68 -13.77 -4.78
C GLU A 208 -12.35 -14.34 -5.30
N LEU A 209 -11.96 -14.01 -6.52
CA LEU A 209 -10.70 -14.44 -7.15
C LEU A 209 -9.60 -13.39 -7.08
N ALA A 210 -9.95 -12.14 -6.75
CA ALA A 210 -9.03 -11.03 -6.76
C ALA A 210 -7.98 -11.14 -5.64
N GLY A 211 -6.71 -11.02 -6.01
CA GLY A 211 -5.57 -11.06 -5.11
C GLY A 211 -4.64 -9.86 -5.27
N VAL A 212 -3.76 -9.68 -4.29
CA VAL A 212 -2.84 -8.54 -4.20
C VAL A 212 -1.42 -8.87 -4.65
N LEU A 213 -1.09 -10.16 -4.91
CA LEU A 213 0.29 -10.58 -5.16
C LEU A 213 0.91 -9.84 -6.35
N GLY A 214 0.18 -9.72 -7.46
CA GLY A 214 0.66 -9.01 -8.64
C GLY A 214 1.03 -7.56 -8.35
N ALA A 215 0.20 -6.86 -7.58
CA ALA A 215 0.42 -5.47 -7.20
C ALA A 215 1.55 -5.30 -6.15
N VAL A 216 1.69 -6.25 -5.22
CA VAL A 216 2.81 -6.25 -4.25
C VAL A 216 4.15 -6.42 -4.98
N VAL A 217 4.24 -7.43 -5.86
CA VAL A 217 5.45 -7.67 -6.67
C VAL A 217 5.73 -6.48 -7.57
N GLY A 218 4.72 -5.94 -8.23
CA GLY A 218 4.85 -4.75 -9.07
C GLY A 218 5.35 -3.53 -8.30
N SER A 219 4.79 -3.25 -7.13
CA SER A 219 5.27 -2.16 -6.26
C SER A 219 6.71 -2.38 -5.81
N ALA A 220 7.09 -3.62 -5.46
CA ALA A 220 8.47 -3.95 -5.09
C ALA A 220 9.45 -3.73 -6.24
N LEU A 221 9.12 -4.18 -7.46
CA LEU A 221 9.94 -3.97 -8.65
C LEU A 221 10.07 -2.48 -9.01
N MET A 222 8.98 -1.71 -8.94
CA MET A 222 9.03 -0.26 -9.15
C MET A 222 9.92 0.44 -8.15
N LEU A 223 9.79 0.12 -6.86
CA LEU A 223 10.63 0.71 -5.81
C LEU A 223 12.09 0.34 -5.99
N MET A 224 12.39 -0.88 -6.43
CA MET A 224 13.75 -1.28 -6.77
C MET A 224 14.33 -0.41 -7.89
N VAL A 225 13.58 -0.21 -8.98
CA VAL A 225 13.99 0.68 -10.08
C VAL A 225 14.16 2.12 -9.58
N THR A 226 13.20 2.61 -8.79
CA THR A 226 13.27 3.95 -8.18
C THR A 226 14.53 4.11 -7.34
N ALA A 227 14.82 3.17 -6.45
CA ALA A 227 15.98 3.23 -5.58
C ALA A 227 17.30 3.18 -6.35
N LEU A 228 17.41 2.29 -7.34
CA LEU A 228 18.60 2.12 -8.17
C LEU A 228 18.94 3.38 -8.98
N ILE A 229 17.95 4.19 -9.30
CA ILE A 229 18.14 5.42 -10.10
C ILE A 229 18.21 6.64 -9.19
N ALA A 230 17.21 6.84 -8.31
CA ALA A 230 17.11 8.06 -7.51
C ALA A 230 18.24 8.17 -6.48
N ILE A 231 18.61 7.07 -5.80
CA ILE A 231 19.61 7.15 -4.73
C ILE A 231 21.00 7.53 -5.28
N PRO A 232 21.57 6.85 -6.27
CA PRO A 232 22.88 7.24 -6.79
C PRO A 232 22.88 8.64 -7.40
N LEU A 233 21.87 8.99 -8.20
CA LEU A 233 21.79 10.30 -8.85
C LEU A 233 21.56 11.42 -7.85
N GLY A 234 20.62 11.24 -6.90
CA GLY A 234 20.29 12.25 -5.91
C GLY A 234 21.44 12.51 -4.93
N VAL A 235 22.08 11.44 -4.43
CA VAL A 235 23.25 11.55 -3.56
C VAL A 235 24.43 12.15 -4.30
N GLY A 236 24.71 11.70 -5.53
CA GLY A 236 25.79 12.25 -6.36
C GLY A 236 25.60 13.73 -6.68
N ALA A 237 24.39 14.13 -7.07
CA ALA A 237 24.06 15.54 -7.32
C ALA A 237 24.22 16.40 -6.06
N ALA A 238 23.76 15.90 -4.91
CA ALA A 238 23.88 16.60 -3.63
C ALA A 238 25.35 16.78 -3.21
N ILE A 239 26.19 15.75 -3.35
CA ILE A 239 27.63 15.81 -3.05
C ILE A 239 28.29 16.83 -3.98
N TRP A 240 27.98 16.79 -5.27
CA TRP A 240 28.55 17.74 -6.22
C TRP A 240 28.16 19.18 -5.87
N LEU A 241 26.89 19.44 -5.62
CA LEU A 241 26.37 20.78 -5.30
C LEU A 241 26.95 21.32 -3.99
N GLU A 242 27.13 20.50 -2.95
CA GLU A 242 27.54 20.98 -1.63
C GLU A 242 29.08 21.09 -1.51
N GLU A 243 29.81 20.13 -2.08
CA GLU A 243 31.23 20.00 -1.84
C GLU A 243 32.10 20.45 -3.03
N PHE A 244 31.61 20.36 -4.26
CA PHE A 244 32.44 20.61 -5.45
C PHE A 244 32.00 21.81 -6.30
N ALA A 245 30.69 22.12 -6.30
CA ALA A 245 30.17 23.18 -7.16
C ALA A 245 30.76 24.55 -6.84
N PRO A 246 31.12 25.36 -7.87
CA PRO A 246 31.56 26.74 -7.68
C PRO A 246 30.35 27.58 -7.17
N LYS A 247 30.63 28.52 -6.26
CA LYS A 247 29.63 29.48 -5.78
C LYS A 247 29.41 30.56 -6.84
N ASN A 248 28.49 30.34 -7.76
CA ASN A 248 28.12 31.25 -8.83
C ASN A 248 26.63 31.23 -9.12
N LYS A 249 26.15 32.18 -9.94
CA LYS A 249 24.74 32.31 -10.32
C LYS A 249 24.16 31.04 -10.96
N LEU A 250 24.94 30.26 -11.68
CA LEU A 250 24.47 29.00 -12.29
C LEU A 250 24.13 27.97 -11.22
N THR A 251 24.99 27.80 -10.23
CA THR A 251 24.74 26.90 -9.09
C THR A 251 23.51 27.34 -8.30
N ASP A 252 23.35 28.65 -8.08
CA ASP A 252 22.17 29.20 -7.40
C ASP A 252 20.88 28.89 -8.19
N ILE A 253 20.91 29.05 -9.53
CA ILE A 253 19.77 28.70 -10.39
C ILE A 253 19.44 27.20 -10.28
N ILE A 254 20.44 26.32 -10.33
CA ILE A 254 20.21 24.87 -10.18
C ILE A 254 19.58 24.56 -8.82
N GLU A 255 20.08 25.17 -7.74
CA GLU A 255 19.57 24.98 -6.39
C GLU A 255 18.10 25.42 -6.27
N VAL A 256 17.76 26.60 -6.78
CA VAL A 256 16.39 27.11 -6.80
C VAL A 256 15.47 26.18 -7.62
N ASN A 257 15.94 25.68 -8.77
CA ASN A 257 15.14 24.76 -9.58
C ASN A 257 14.90 23.40 -8.89
N ILE A 258 15.89 22.85 -8.18
CA ILE A 258 15.70 21.61 -7.40
C ILE A 258 14.63 21.83 -6.32
N ASN A 259 14.67 22.95 -5.60
CA ASN A 259 13.67 23.30 -4.61
C ASN A 259 12.27 23.49 -5.23
N ASN A 260 12.19 24.12 -6.40
CA ASN A 260 10.94 24.29 -7.14
C ASN A 260 10.38 22.95 -7.63
N LEU A 261 11.24 22.03 -8.10
CA LEU A 261 10.80 20.69 -8.49
C LEU A 261 10.17 19.92 -7.32
N ALA A 262 10.68 20.08 -6.11
CA ALA A 262 10.08 19.46 -4.93
C ALA A 262 8.65 19.94 -4.63
N ALA A 263 8.25 21.11 -5.16
CA ALA A 263 6.90 21.68 -4.99
C ALA A 263 5.95 21.33 -6.16
N VAL A 264 6.44 20.64 -7.19
CA VAL A 264 5.61 20.23 -8.36
C VAL A 264 4.60 19.16 -7.93
N PRO A 265 3.30 19.32 -8.26
CA PRO A 265 2.29 18.28 -7.98
C PRO A 265 2.68 16.93 -8.62
N SER A 266 2.46 15.83 -7.88
CA SER A 266 2.87 14.48 -8.32
C SER A 266 2.24 14.06 -9.67
N ILE A 267 1.03 14.52 -9.95
CA ILE A 267 0.34 14.27 -11.23
C ILE A 267 1.14 14.76 -12.44
N VAL A 268 1.89 15.87 -12.30
CA VAL A 268 2.72 16.43 -13.39
C VAL A 268 3.86 15.48 -13.76
N TYR A 269 4.44 14.79 -12.79
CA TYR A 269 5.46 13.76 -13.04
C TYR A 269 4.87 12.57 -13.81
N GLY A 270 3.60 12.21 -13.56
CA GLY A 270 2.89 11.21 -14.35
C GLY A 270 2.70 11.62 -15.80
N LEU A 271 2.29 12.88 -16.05
CA LEU A 271 2.19 13.44 -17.40
C LEU A 271 3.54 13.49 -18.10
N LEU A 272 4.59 13.90 -17.38
CA LEU A 272 5.96 13.89 -17.90
C LEU A 272 6.41 12.47 -18.25
N GLY A 273 6.09 11.49 -17.38
CA GLY A 273 6.37 10.09 -17.62
C GLY A 273 5.67 9.55 -18.87
N LEU A 274 4.39 9.90 -19.05
CA LEU A 274 3.64 9.55 -20.25
C LEU A 274 4.28 10.15 -21.51
N ALA A 275 4.62 11.44 -21.48
CA ALA A 275 5.21 12.12 -22.64
C ALA A 275 6.62 11.64 -22.96
N LEU A 276 7.49 11.54 -21.94
CA LEU A 276 8.91 11.23 -22.13
C LEU A 276 9.16 9.73 -22.28
N PHE A 277 8.73 8.93 -21.28
CA PHE A 277 9.10 7.51 -21.26
C PHE A 277 8.24 6.67 -22.21
N ILE A 278 6.94 6.93 -22.29
CA ILE A 278 6.05 6.12 -23.09
C ILE A 278 6.00 6.63 -24.54
N ASN A 279 5.71 7.93 -24.74
CA ASN A 279 5.50 8.43 -26.11
C ASN A 279 6.81 8.70 -26.88
N TRP A 280 7.86 9.19 -26.21
CA TRP A 280 9.12 9.51 -26.87
C TRP A 280 10.12 8.36 -26.82
N MET A 281 10.34 7.73 -25.65
CA MET A 281 11.26 6.60 -25.50
C MET A 281 10.64 5.24 -25.85
N HIS A 282 9.33 5.18 -26.10
CA HIS A 282 8.57 3.97 -26.46
C HIS A 282 8.71 2.83 -25.45
N LEU A 283 8.85 3.15 -24.16
CA LEU A 283 8.85 2.15 -23.09
C LEU A 283 7.45 1.57 -22.89
N PRO A 284 7.33 0.30 -22.45
CA PRO A 284 6.04 -0.36 -22.28
C PRO A 284 5.21 0.30 -21.20
N ARG A 285 3.93 0.55 -21.49
CA ARG A 285 2.96 1.13 -20.55
C ARG A 285 2.75 0.19 -19.36
N ALA A 286 2.35 0.78 -18.23
CA ALA A 286 2.04 0.05 -17.00
C ALA A 286 3.17 -0.88 -16.51
N SER A 287 4.41 -0.66 -16.93
CA SER A 287 5.55 -1.50 -16.53
C SER A 287 6.27 -0.97 -15.29
N PRO A 288 6.88 -1.86 -14.48
CA PRO A 288 7.71 -1.46 -13.35
C PRO A 288 8.82 -0.47 -13.69
N ILE A 289 9.42 -0.60 -14.89
CA ILE A 289 10.49 0.32 -15.32
C ILE A 289 9.96 1.74 -15.50
N VAL A 290 8.83 1.93 -16.16
CA VAL A 290 8.24 3.27 -16.35
C VAL A 290 7.76 3.85 -15.04
N GLY A 291 7.04 3.04 -14.23
CA GLY A 291 6.61 3.45 -12.90
C GLY A 291 7.78 3.86 -12.01
N GLY A 292 8.83 3.05 -11.98
CA GLY A 292 10.04 3.32 -11.21
C GLY A 292 10.78 4.58 -11.66
N LEU A 293 10.87 4.84 -12.98
CA LEU A 293 11.47 6.07 -13.53
C LEU A 293 10.67 7.33 -13.13
N VAL A 294 9.35 7.27 -13.23
CA VAL A 294 8.46 8.38 -12.83
C VAL A 294 8.59 8.68 -11.34
N LEU A 295 8.55 7.63 -10.51
CA LEU A 295 8.74 7.76 -9.07
C LEU A 295 10.16 8.26 -8.72
N ALA A 296 11.18 7.86 -9.49
CA ALA A 296 12.55 8.35 -9.32
C ALA A 296 12.66 9.85 -9.58
N LEU A 297 12.05 10.36 -10.66
CA LEU A 297 12.02 11.80 -10.95
C LEU A 297 11.38 12.59 -9.80
N MET A 298 10.31 12.07 -9.20
CA MET A 298 9.62 12.69 -8.08
C MET A 298 10.45 12.63 -6.78
N ALA A 299 11.16 11.51 -6.54
CA ALA A 299 11.97 11.31 -5.34
C ALA A 299 13.29 12.09 -5.35
N LEU A 300 13.85 12.38 -6.55
CA LEU A 300 15.15 13.05 -6.71
C LEU A 300 15.27 14.37 -5.95
N PRO A 301 14.36 15.37 -6.09
CA PRO A 301 14.48 16.64 -5.40
C PRO A 301 14.54 16.48 -3.88
N THR A 302 13.66 15.68 -3.31
CA THR A 302 13.58 15.42 -1.86
C THR A 302 14.88 14.77 -1.37
N LEU A 303 15.41 13.82 -2.12
CA LEU A 303 16.65 13.13 -1.78
C LEU A 303 17.87 14.06 -1.87
N VAL A 304 17.95 14.92 -2.88
CA VAL A 304 19.01 15.93 -3.02
C VAL A 304 19.00 16.88 -1.82
N ILE A 305 17.82 17.42 -1.46
CA ILE A 305 17.65 18.35 -0.34
C ILE A 305 18.07 17.69 0.98
N ALA A 306 17.59 16.47 1.25
CA ALA A 306 17.90 15.74 2.46
C ALA A 306 19.40 15.40 2.58
N THR A 307 20.01 14.98 1.46
CA THR A 307 21.44 14.66 1.40
C THR A 307 22.30 15.92 1.62
N ARG A 308 21.97 17.04 0.98
CA ARG A 308 22.66 18.31 1.20
C ARG A 308 22.56 18.77 2.65
N SER A 309 21.37 18.69 3.24
CA SER A 309 21.18 19.03 4.67
C SER A 309 22.06 18.17 5.58
N SER A 310 22.20 16.88 5.24
CA SER A 310 23.05 15.96 5.99
C SER A 310 24.54 16.26 5.85
N LEU A 311 24.99 16.63 4.65
CA LEU A 311 26.37 17.06 4.38
C LEU A 311 26.70 18.38 5.12
N LYS A 312 25.78 19.35 5.10
CA LYS A 312 25.91 20.63 5.84
C LYS A 312 26.01 20.45 7.34
N ALA A 313 25.37 19.41 7.90
CA ALA A 313 25.41 19.12 9.33
C ALA A 313 26.79 18.64 9.83
N VAL A 314 27.67 18.18 8.93
CA VAL A 314 29.05 17.79 9.29
C VAL A 314 29.89 19.04 9.61
N PRO A 315 30.54 19.12 10.80
CA PRO A 315 31.33 20.30 11.21
C PRO A 315 32.42 20.64 10.18
N PRO A 316 32.65 21.96 9.89
CA PRO A 316 33.70 22.40 8.98
C PRO A 316 35.10 21.95 9.42
N SER A 317 35.34 21.89 10.73
CA SER A 317 36.62 21.46 11.31
C SER A 317 37.10 20.09 10.82
N ILE A 318 36.17 19.18 10.52
CA ILE A 318 36.54 17.85 9.98
C ILE A 318 37.12 17.98 8.58
N ARG A 319 36.55 18.87 7.75
CA ARG A 319 37.08 19.16 6.42
C ARG A 319 38.46 19.82 6.50
N GLU A 320 38.60 20.83 7.35
CA GLU A 320 39.85 21.56 7.56
C GLU A 320 40.95 20.67 8.11
N ALA A 321 40.64 19.78 9.07
CA ALA A 321 41.61 18.84 9.62
C ALA A 321 42.07 17.82 8.55
N ALA A 322 41.18 17.27 7.75
CA ALA A 322 41.56 16.34 6.69
C ALA A 322 42.47 17.01 5.64
N LEU A 323 42.13 18.22 5.20
CA LEU A 323 42.95 19.01 4.26
C LEU A 323 44.30 19.37 4.89
N ALA A 324 44.37 19.74 6.15
CA ALA A 324 45.62 20.05 6.87
C ALA A 324 46.57 18.82 6.98
N MET A 325 46.00 17.61 7.02
CA MET A 325 46.76 16.34 6.93
C MET A 325 47.19 15.96 5.53
N GLY A 326 46.91 16.79 4.51
CA GLY A 326 47.30 16.56 3.14
C GLY A 326 46.32 15.73 2.30
N ALA A 327 45.10 15.48 2.82
CA ALA A 327 44.10 14.80 2.03
C ALA A 327 43.61 15.65 0.86
N SER A 328 43.38 15.05 -0.31
CA SER A 328 42.73 15.72 -1.43
C SER A 328 41.26 16.03 -1.08
N LYS A 329 40.65 17.00 -1.79
CA LYS A 329 39.21 17.33 -1.58
C LYS A 329 38.31 16.12 -1.75
N THR A 330 38.56 15.28 -2.73
CA THR A 330 37.82 14.04 -2.98
C THR A 330 37.97 13.05 -1.79
N GLN A 331 39.21 12.83 -1.32
CA GLN A 331 39.49 11.99 -0.16
C GLN A 331 38.78 12.54 1.10
N THR A 332 38.83 13.86 1.34
CA THR A 332 38.13 14.51 2.45
C THR A 332 36.62 14.19 2.40
N VAL A 333 36.00 14.34 1.23
CA VAL A 333 34.57 14.12 1.08
C VAL A 333 34.19 12.64 1.27
N PHE A 334 34.82 11.74 0.51
CA PHE A 334 34.41 10.33 0.52
C PHE A 334 34.89 9.53 1.72
N SER A 335 36.02 9.89 2.33
CA SER A 335 36.57 9.16 3.49
C SER A 335 36.17 9.73 4.82
N HIS A 336 35.81 11.02 4.92
CA HIS A 336 35.51 11.68 6.18
C HIS A 336 34.11 12.29 6.24
N VAL A 337 33.70 13.12 5.27
CA VAL A 337 32.43 13.85 5.31
C VAL A 337 31.24 12.92 5.02
N LEU A 338 31.29 12.20 3.90
CA LEU A 338 30.18 11.32 3.47
C LEU A 338 29.87 10.22 4.49
N PRO A 339 30.85 9.50 5.08
CA PRO A 339 30.54 8.50 6.10
C PRO A 339 29.84 9.07 7.33
N LEU A 340 30.16 10.32 7.73
CA LEU A 340 29.48 11.01 8.83
C LEU A 340 28.08 11.50 8.46
N ALA A 341 27.85 11.88 7.20
CA ALA A 341 26.56 12.30 6.70
C ALA A 341 25.63 11.09 6.37
N MET A 342 26.19 9.87 6.19
CA MET A 342 25.43 8.68 5.76
C MET A 342 24.17 8.39 6.57
N PRO A 343 24.12 8.50 7.91
CA PRO A 343 22.88 8.28 8.64
C PRO A 343 21.75 9.22 8.22
N GLY A 344 22.07 10.48 7.93
CA GLY A 344 21.12 11.46 7.45
C GLY A 344 20.71 11.20 5.99
N VAL A 345 21.67 10.87 5.13
CA VAL A 345 21.41 10.49 3.73
C VAL A 345 20.47 9.29 3.65
N MET A 346 20.74 8.23 4.43
CA MET A 346 19.89 7.05 4.51
C MET A 346 18.49 7.38 5.03
N THR A 347 18.37 8.29 5.99
CA THR A 347 17.07 8.74 6.49
C THR A 347 16.29 9.45 5.38
N GLY A 348 16.94 10.34 4.62
CA GLY A 348 16.34 11.01 3.48
C GLY A 348 15.88 10.01 2.40
N ALA A 349 16.70 9.00 2.10
CA ALA A 349 16.35 7.94 1.15
C ALA A 349 15.13 7.14 1.62
N ILE A 350 15.06 6.74 2.89
CA ILE A 350 13.92 6.02 3.47
C ILE A 350 12.63 6.84 3.34
N ILE A 351 12.67 8.12 3.68
CA ILE A 351 11.50 9.01 3.60
C ILE A 351 11.06 9.17 2.15
N SER A 352 11.99 9.38 1.21
CA SER A 352 11.69 9.52 -0.22
C SER A 352 11.08 8.24 -0.81
N MET A 353 11.60 7.06 -0.44
CA MET A 353 11.06 5.78 -0.90
C MET A 353 9.68 5.49 -0.31
N ALA A 354 9.47 5.78 0.97
CA ALA A 354 8.16 5.62 1.62
C ALA A 354 7.10 6.55 0.99
N HIS A 355 7.49 7.78 0.64
CA HIS A 355 6.62 8.72 -0.08
C HIS A 355 6.29 8.19 -1.48
N ALA A 356 7.29 7.75 -2.24
CA ALA A 356 7.12 7.19 -3.58
C ALA A 356 6.18 5.97 -3.60
N LEU A 357 6.26 5.09 -2.59
CA LEU A 357 5.40 3.91 -2.49
C LEU A 357 3.91 4.26 -2.31
N GLY A 358 3.61 5.37 -1.64
CA GLY A 358 2.22 5.82 -1.39
C GLY A 358 1.59 6.60 -2.55
N GLU A 359 2.35 6.94 -3.59
CA GLU A 359 1.86 7.78 -4.69
C GLU A 359 1.00 7.00 -5.67
N THR A 360 -0.20 7.51 -5.90
CA THR A 360 -1.19 6.91 -6.80
C THR A 360 -1.32 7.67 -8.11
N ALA A 361 -1.43 9.00 -8.06
CA ALA A 361 -1.78 9.83 -9.21
C ALA A 361 -0.83 9.68 -10.42
N PRO A 362 0.51 9.71 -10.28
CA PRO A 362 1.38 9.52 -11.43
C PRO A 362 1.28 8.12 -12.03
N LEU A 363 1.01 7.09 -11.21
CA LEU A 363 0.89 5.71 -11.66
C LEU A 363 -0.38 5.49 -12.50
N LEU A 364 -1.48 6.14 -12.13
CA LEU A 364 -2.72 6.08 -12.91
C LEU A 364 -2.52 6.64 -14.32
N LEU A 365 -1.78 7.75 -14.46
CA LEU A 365 -1.55 8.41 -15.76
C LEU A 365 -0.68 7.59 -16.72
N ILE A 366 0.26 6.82 -16.23
CA ILE A 366 1.10 5.95 -17.07
C ILE A 366 0.43 4.61 -17.41
N GLY A 367 -0.83 4.44 -17.00
CA GLY A 367 -1.67 3.30 -17.40
C GLY A 367 -1.75 2.16 -16.39
N MET A 368 -1.29 2.34 -15.15
CA MET A 368 -1.41 1.32 -14.09
C MET A 368 -2.84 1.21 -13.50
N VAL A 369 -3.83 1.60 -14.28
CA VAL A 369 -5.27 1.36 -14.06
C VAL A 369 -5.77 0.14 -14.83
N SER A 370 -4.92 -0.46 -15.67
CA SER A 370 -5.30 -1.62 -16.46
C SER A 370 -5.39 -2.85 -15.57
N PHE A 371 -6.41 -3.65 -15.83
CA PHE A 371 -6.55 -4.98 -15.25
C PHE A 371 -5.37 -5.87 -15.67
N VAL A 372 -4.63 -6.39 -14.68
CA VAL A 372 -3.49 -7.29 -14.91
C VAL A 372 -3.65 -8.55 -14.06
N PRO A 373 -4.18 -9.64 -14.62
CA PRO A 373 -4.49 -10.86 -13.87
C PRO A 373 -3.26 -11.67 -13.45
N GLY A 374 -2.11 -11.39 -14.06
CA GLY A 374 -0.87 -12.14 -13.81
C GLY A 374 0.04 -11.51 -12.76
N VAL A 375 0.95 -12.33 -12.22
CA VAL A 375 2.08 -11.85 -11.43
C VAL A 375 3.25 -11.58 -12.38
N PRO A 376 3.87 -10.39 -12.35
CA PRO A 376 4.96 -10.06 -13.27
C PRO A 376 6.23 -10.86 -12.93
N HIS A 377 6.95 -11.28 -13.96
CA HIS A 377 8.24 -11.96 -13.84
C HIS A 377 9.41 -11.11 -14.34
N ALA A 378 9.12 -9.96 -14.98
CA ALA A 378 10.12 -9.05 -15.53
C ALA A 378 9.69 -7.58 -15.35
N ILE A 379 10.66 -6.66 -15.41
CA ILE A 379 10.45 -5.22 -15.19
C ILE A 379 9.78 -4.49 -16.36
N ASP A 380 9.66 -5.13 -17.50
CA ASP A 380 9.04 -4.61 -18.73
C ASP A 380 7.61 -5.13 -18.95
N GLN A 381 7.16 -6.10 -18.15
CA GLN A 381 5.81 -6.63 -18.22
C GLN A 381 4.79 -5.66 -17.59
N PRO A 382 3.56 -5.59 -18.11
CA PRO A 382 2.49 -4.84 -17.47
C PRO A 382 2.22 -5.33 -16.05
N VAL A 383 1.99 -4.38 -15.13
CA VAL A 383 1.75 -4.69 -13.72
C VAL A 383 0.86 -3.65 -13.07
N GLY A 384 0.09 -4.07 -12.05
CA GLY A 384 -0.56 -3.17 -11.12
C GLY A 384 0.41 -2.71 -10.03
N ALA A 385 0.11 -1.57 -9.41
CA ALA A 385 0.75 -1.11 -8.19
C ALA A 385 -0.24 -1.17 -7.03
N MET A 386 0.23 -1.39 -5.80
CA MET A 386 -0.66 -1.43 -4.63
C MET A 386 -1.54 -0.18 -4.50
N PRO A 387 -1.03 1.07 -4.61
CA PRO A 387 -1.90 2.25 -4.52
C PRO A 387 -2.92 2.35 -5.64
N SER A 388 -2.58 1.98 -6.88
CA SER A 388 -3.52 1.99 -8.00
C SER A 388 -4.55 0.85 -7.90
N LEU A 389 -4.18 -0.33 -7.43
CA LEU A 389 -5.10 -1.44 -7.16
C LEU A 389 -6.16 -1.05 -6.11
N ILE A 390 -5.73 -0.46 -4.99
CA ILE A 390 -6.62 0.07 -3.94
C ILE A 390 -7.61 1.08 -4.53
N TYR A 391 -7.14 1.99 -5.39
CA TYR A 391 -7.99 2.98 -6.06
C TYR A 391 -9.01 2.31 -7.01
N ILE A 392 -8.59 1.29 -7.78
CA ILE A 392 -9.46 0.58 -8.71
C ILE A 392 -10.56 -0.18 -7.93
N TRP A 393 -10.18 -0.93 -6.90
CA TRP A 393 -11.12 -1.72 -6.11
C TRP A 393 -12.11 -0.85 -5.32
N GLU A 394 -11.65 0.30 -4.79
CA GLU A 394 -12.55 1.24 -4.10
C GLU A 394 -13.61 1.85 -5.01
N ASN A 395 -13.30 2.00 -6.31
CA ASN A 395 -14.23 2.52 -7.31
C ASN A 395 -14.98 1.42 -8.08
N ALA A 396 -14.83 0.16 -7.69
CA ALA A 396 -15.54 -0.94 -8.30
C ALA A 396 -17.03 -0.95 -7.92
N SER A 397 -17.88 -1.51 -8.78
CA SER A 397 -19.33 -1.55 -8.56
C SER A 397 -19.77 -2.66 -7.60
N GLU A 398 -18.95 -3.67 -7.39
CA GLU A 398 -19.20 -4.81 -6.52
C GLU A 398 -18.82 -4.46 -5.06
N ARG A 399 -19.77 -4.64 -4.12
CA ARG A 399 -19.57 -4.31 -2.68
C ARG A 399 -18.41 -5.09 -2.05
N ALA A 400 -18.16 -6.31 -2.49
CA ALA A 400 -17.09 -7.14 -1.96
C ALA A 400 -15.67 -6.56 -2.24
N PHE A 401 -15.51 -5.68 -3.23
CA PHE A 401 -14.25 -4.96 -3.40
C PHE A 401 -13.93 -3.97 -2.30
N HIS A 402 -14.92 -3.38 -1.62
CA HIS A 402 -14.65 -2.47 -0.48
C HIS A 402 -13.96 -3.21 0.69
N GLU A 403 -14.43 -4.44 0.99
CA GLU A 403 -13.78 -5.31 1.98
C GLU A 403 -12.34 -5.64 1.57
N ARG A 404 -12.12 -6.00 0.30
CA ARG A 404 -10.81 -6.30 -0.26
C ARG A 404 -9.91 -5.08 -0.36
N THR A 405 -10.47 -3.90 -0.63
CA THR A 405 -9.75 -2.62 -0.57
C THR A 405 -9.17 -2.39 0.82
N ALA A 406 -9.97 -2.57 1.85
CA ALA A 406 -9.50 -2.43 3.23
C ALA A 406 -8.40 -3.45 3.56
N ALA A 407 -8.53 -4.71 3.12
CA ALA A 407 -7.46 -5.71 3.25
C ALA A 407 -6.20 -5.34 2.46
N ALA A 408 -6.33 -4.83 1.23
CA ALA A 408 -5.20 -4.36 0.43
C ALA A 408 -4.47 -3.18 1.10
N ILE A 409 -5.21 -2.27 1.77
CA ILE A 409 -4.61 -1.20 2.58
C ILE A 409 -3.81 -1.78 3.75
N ILE A 410 -4.34 -2.81 4.45
CA ILE A 410 -3.60 -3.49 5.52
C ILE A 410 -2.31 -4.11 4.97
N VAL A 411 -2.38 -4.81 3.83
CA VAL A 411 -1.20 -5.41 3.18
C VAL A 411 -0.19 -4.33 2.79
N LEU A 412 -0.63 -3.20 2.21
CA LEU A 412 0.24 -2.07 1.88
C LEU A 412 0.93 -1.49 3.12
N LEU A 413 0.20 -1.30 4.22
CA LEU A 413 0.78 -0.81 5.49
C LEU A 413 1.83 -1.78 6.04
N VAL A 414 1.54 -3.08 6.03
CA VAL A 414 2.50 -4.12 6.44
C VAL A 414 3.74 -4.10 5.53
N PHE A 415 3.54 -4.00 4.21
CA PHE A 415 4.64 -3.89 3.24
C PHE A 415 5.50 -2.64 3.52
N MET A 416 4.90 -1.47 3.79
CA MET A 416 5.61 -0.26 4.17
C MET A 416 6.40 -0.43 5.48
N ILE A 417 5.83 -1.09 6.48
CA ILE A 417 6.50 -1.34 7.76
C ILE A 417 7.73 -2.25 7.54
N ILE A 418 7.59 -3.31 6.74
CA ILE A 418 8.70 -4.24 6.42
C ILE A 418 9.81 -3.48 5.67
N MET A 419 9.46 -2.71 4.66
CA MET A 419 10.41 -1.91 3.88
C MET A 419 11.14 -0.89 4.76
N ASN A 420 10.42 -0.15 5.59
CA ASN A 420 11.02 0.82 6.50
C ASN A 420 11.90 0.15 7.55
N ALA A 421 11.48 -0.99 8.11
CA ALA A 421 12.28 -1.76 9.06
C ALA A 421 13.58 -2.26 8.43
N ALA A 422 13.52 -2.82 7.22
CA ALA A 422 14.69 -3.25 6.46
C ALA A 422 15.67 -2.09 6.20
N ALA A 423 15.14 -0.93 5.78
CA ALA A 423 15.93 0.25 5.52
C ALA A 423 16.56 0.83 6.81
N ILE A 424 15.85 0.82 7.96
CA ILE A 424 16.39 1.22 9.27
C ILE A 424 17.50 0.26 9.72
N ILE A 425 17.33 -1.04 9.54
CA ILE A 425 18.37 -2.03 9.87
C ILE A 425 19.62 -1.79 9.02
N LEU A 426 19.43 -1.55 7.72
CA LEU A 426 20.53 -1.21 6.81
C LEU A 426 21.23 0.08 7.25
N ARG A 427 20.47 1.12 7.58
CA ARG A 427 21.02 2.39 8.11
C ARG A 427 21.90 2.16 9.33
N ARG A 428 21.46 1.35 10.30
CA ARG A 428 22.23 1.06 11.55
C ARG A 428 23.58 0.42 11.26
N ARG A 429 23.74 -0.32 10.17
CA ARG A 429 25.02 -0.89 9.75
C ARG A 429 26.04 0.17 9.31
N PHE A 430 25.56 1.29 8.77
CA PHE A 430 26.40 2.42 8.31
C PHE A 430 26.57 3.51 9.38
N GLU A 431 25.84 3.43 10.50
CA GLU A 431 25.95 4.37 11.61
C GLU A 431 27.24 4.09 12.39
N ARG A 432 28.25 4.90 12.14
CA ARG A 432 29.46 4.91 12.96
C ARG A 432 29.21 5.83 14.16
N ARG A 433 29.17 5.27 15.36
CA ARG A 433 29.16 6.04 16.62
C ARG A 433 30.63 6.32 16.98
N TRP A 434 30.93 7.56 17.11
CA TRP A 434 32.23 8.05 17.59
C TRP A 434 32.13 8.29 19.08
#